data_712c13101cf07ff327c6a444faddb6a6
#
_entry.id   712c13101cf07ff327c6a444faddb6a6
#
_cell.length_a   1.000
_cell.length_b   1.000
_cell.length_c   1.000
_cell.angle_alpha   90.00
_cell.angle_beta   90.00
_cell.angle_gamma   90.00
#
_symmetry.space_group_name_H-M   'P 1'
#
loop_
_entity.id
_entity.type
_entity.pdbx_description
1 polymer ?
#
loop_
_entity_poly.entity_id
_entity_poly.type
_entity_poly.pdbx_seq_one_letter_code
_entity_poly.pdbx_strand_id
1 'polypeptide(L)'
;MSLINLQQKIGVTADGAFGPGTLKAAAAYYKLSPNRAAHFFAQTAHESGNYKAFSENLNYGAKGLRGIFGKYFPTDALARAYERQPQKIANRVYANRMGNGDEASGEGWLFRGRGALQLTGKNNFKEFSAYVNRPDVMTNPDLVAGELCFESALWFFDKNKLWSICDKGINETAIRELSSRINGSKNPHGLDDRRMKTKKYATWL
;
A
#
# COMPACT_ATOMS: atom_id res chain seq x y z
N MET A 1 -14.31 1.43 -1.97
CA MET A 1 -14.49 2.30 -0.78
C MET A 1 -13.39 3.34 -0.69
N SER A 2 -12.10 3.04 -0.65
CA SER A 2 -11.05 4.07 -0.48
C SER A 2 -10.93 5.08 -1.61
N LEU A 3 -11.21 4.71 -2.86
CA LEU A 3 -11.23 5.68 -3.96
C LEU A 3 -12.43 6.62 -3.85
N ILE A 4 -13.60 6.10 -3.48
CA ILE A 4 -14.80 6.91 -3.19
C ILE A 4 -14.51 7.87 -2.04
N ASN A 5 -13.87 7.41 -0.97
CA ASN A 5 -13.48 8.28 0.16
C ASN A 5 -12.53 9.40 -0.28
N LEU A 6 -11.55 9.09 -1.14
CA LEU A 6 -10.69 10.11 -1.73
C LEU A 6 -11.52 11.13 -2.53
N GLN A 7 -12.38 10.67 -3.43
CA GLN A 7 -13.20 11.53 -4.28
C GLN A 7 -14.10 12.46 -3.46
N GLN A 8 -14.72 11.94 -2.41
CA GLN A 8 -15.50 12.75 -1.44
C GLN A 8 -14.64 13.80 -0.76
N LYS A 9 -13.45 13.39 -0.27
CA LYS A 9 -12.49 14.28 0.42
C LYS A 9 -12.01 15.44 -0.46
N ILE A 10 -11.77 15.18 -1.76
CA ILE A 10 -11.27 16.18 -2.72
C ILE A 10 -12.39 16.91 -3.48
N GLY A 11 -13.66 16.62 -3.16
CA GLY A 11 -14.81 17.37 -3.69
C GLY A 11 -15.14 17.09 -5.16
N VAL A 12 -14.87 15.87 -5.66
CA VAL A 12 -15.27 15.43 -7.00
C VAL A 12 -16.36 14.36 -6.94
N THR A 13 -16.99 14.05 -8.09
CA THR A 13 -17.97 12.96 -8.18
C THR A 13 -17.39 11.65 -7.64
N ALA A 14 -18.03 11.09 -6.62
CA ALA A 14 -17.58 9.89 -5.92
C ALA A 14 -18.13 8.61 -6.60
N ASP A 15 -17.72 8.39 -7.86
CA ASP A 15 -18.16 7.26 -8.70
C ASP A 15 -17.28 6.01 -8.58
N GLY A 16 -16.16 6.11 -7.84
CA GLY A 16 -15.18 5.04 -7.71
C GLY A 16 -14.33 4.80 -8.98
N ALA A 17 -14.40 5.69 -9.97
CA ALA A 17 -13.56 5.64 -11.18
C ALA A 17 -12.39 6.62 -11.08
N PHE A 18 -11.17 6.13 -11.32
CA PHE A 18 -9.98 6.99 -11.33
C PHE A 18 -9.73 7.53 -12.74
N GLY A 19 -10.08 8.80 -12.94
CA GLY A 19 -9.92 9.50 -14.22
C GLY A 19 -9.14 10.81 -14.09
N PRO A 20 -9.01 11.58 -15.20
CA PRO A 20 -8.29 12.85 -15.21
C PRO A 20 -8.80 13.87 -14.19
N GLY A 21 -10.13 13.95 -13.99
CA GLY A 21 -10.74 14.85 -12.99
C GLY A 21 -10.32 14.50 -11.57
N THR A 22 -10.40 13.21 -11.20
CA THR A 22 -9.95 12.74 -9.88
C THR A 22 -8.45 12.99 -9.69
N LEU A 23 -7.62 12.72 -10.71
CA LEU A 23 -6.18 12.92 -10.63
C LEU A 23 -5.82 14.40 -10.41
N LYS A 24 -6.38 15.31 -11.19
CA LYS A 24 -6.13 16.76 -11.07
C LYS A 24 -6.55 17.31 -9.72
N ALA A 25 -7.75 16.95 -9.27
CA ALA A 25 -8.25 17.38 -7.97
C ALA A 25 -7.41 16.82 -6.81
N ALA A 26 -7.00 15.54 -6.88
CA ALA A 26 -6.14 14.93 -5.88
C ALA A 26 -4.73 15.53 -5.87
N ALA A 27 -4.14 15.83 -7.03
CA ALA A 27 -2.87 16.51 -7.15
C ALA A 27 -2.91 17.90 -6.49
N ALA A 28 -3.97 18.67 -6.74
CA ALA A 28 -4.19 19.98 -6.13
C ALA A 28 -4.39 19.86 -4.60
N TYR A 29 -5.24 18.93 -4.15
CA TYR A 29 -5.52 18.71 -2.73
C TYR A 29 -4.27 18.36 -1.93
N TYR A 30 -3.44 17.44 -2.45
CA TYR A 30 -2.18 17.04 -1.80
C TYR A 30 -0.98 17.94 -2.16
N LYS A 31 -1.20 19.03 -2.92
CA LYS A 31 -0.16 19.98 -3.35
C LYS A 31 1.02 19.29 -4.06
N LEU A 32 0.72 18.31 -4.90
CA LEU A 32 1.71 17.59 -5.70
C LEU A 32 1.94 18.29 -7.03
N SER A 33 3.21 18.46 -7.43
CA SER A 33 3.55 18.87 -8.79
C SER A 33 3.09 17.80 -9.81
N PRO A 34 2.92 18.14 -11.11
CA PRO A 34 2.51 17.18 -12.13
C PRO A 34 3.38 15.92 -12.15
N ASN A 35 4.71 16.03 -12.09
CA ASN A 35 5.60 14.89 -12.06
C ASN A 35 5.38 14.02 -10.81
N ARG A 36 5.30 14.63 -9.62
CA ARG A 36 5.05 13.92 -8.36
C ARG A 36 3.71 13.19 -8.39
N ALA A 37 2.65 13.87 -8.86
CA ALA A 37 1.32 13.28 -8.95
C ALA A 37 1.28 12.10 -9.94
N ALA A 38 1.85 12.24 -11.14
CA ALA A 38 1.90 11.17 -12.12
C ALA A 38 2.59 9.92 -11.57
N HIS A 39 3.76 10.08 -10.95
CA HIS A 39 4.49 8.98 -10.33
C HIS A 39 3.72 8.38 -9.14
N PHE A 40 3.27 9.19 -8.20
CA PHE A 40 2.58 8.75 -6.99
C PHE A 40 1.33 7.93 -7.31
N PHE A 41 0.45 8.48 -8.15
CA PHE A 41 -0.80 7.80 -8.48
C PHE A 41 -0.59 6.59 -9.38
N ALA A 42 0.44 6.55 -10.23
CA ALA A 42 0.78 5.36 -11.00
C ALA A 42 1.26 4.20 -10.10
N GLN A 43 2.11 4.49 -9.13
CA GLN A 43 2.61 3.48 -8.19
C GLN A 43 1.48 2.97 -7.29
N THR A 44 0.69 3.87 -6.71
CA THR A 44 -0.44 3.48 -5.84
C THR A 44 -1.52 2.72 -6.61
N ALA A 45 -1.78 3.06 -7.87
CA ALA A 45 -2.70 2.30 -8.72
C ALA A 45 -2.18 0.89 -9.00
N HIS A 46 -0.87 0.75 -9.28
CA HIS A 46 -0.28 -0.57 -9.50
C HIS A 46 -0.38 -1.45 -8.26
N GLU A 47 0.09 -0.96 -7.10
CA GLU A 47 0.13 -1.73 -5.85
C GLU A 47 -1.25 -2.11 -5.30
N SER A 48 -2.26 -1.30 -5.58
CA SER A 48 -3.64 -1.56 -5.14
C SER A 48 -4.54 -2.25 -6.20
N GLY A 49 -3.96 -2.76 -7.28
CA GLY A 49 -4.74 -3.39 -8.35
C GLY A 49 -5.76 -2.42 -8.99
N ASN A 50 -5.31 -1.23 -9.37
CA ASN A 50 -6.14 -0.14 -9.87
C ASN A 50 -7.20 0.32 -8.84
N TYR A 51 -6.75 0.51 -7.59
CA TYR A 51 -7.56 1.00 -6.48
C TYR A 51 -8.71 0.06 -6.06
N LYS A 52 -8.54 -1.25 -6.27
CA LYS A 52 -9.52 -2.28 -5.90
C LYS A 52 -9.21 -2.99 -4.59
N ALA A 53 -7.93 -3.04 -4.19
CA ALA A 53 -7.46 -3.75 -3.01
C ALA A 53 -6.62 -2.85 -2.11
N PHE A 54 -7.12 -2.56 -0.91
CA PHE A 54 -6.48 -1.71 0.09
C PHE A 54 -6.22 -2.41 1.42
N SER A 55 -6.47 -3.71 1.46
CA SER A 55 -6.13 -4.59 2.57
C SER A 55 -5.55 -5.87 2.02
N GLU A 56 -4.55 -6.38 2.70
CA GLU A 56 -3.91 -7.64 2.36
C GLU A 56 -4.91 -8.80 2.45
N ASN A 57 -4.93 -9.65 1.42
CA ASN A 57 -5.71 -10.88 1.41
C ASN A 57 -4.85 -12.05 1.88
N LEU A 58 -5.09 -12.53 3.09
CA LEU A 58 -4.39 -13.65 3.72
C LEU A 58 -5.19 -14.96 3.67
N ASN A 59 -6.20 -15.07 2.82
CA ASN A 59 -7.02 -16.28 2.68
C ASN A 59 -6.36 -17.34 1.80
N TYR A 60 -5.28 -17.92 2.30
CA TYR A 60 -4.50 -18.95 1.60
C TYR A 60 -4.93 -20.38 1.95
N GLY A 61 -4.90 -21.29 0.95
CA GLY A 61 -4.93 -22.74 1.19
C GLY A 61 -3.53 -23.28 1.53
N ALA A 62 -3.44 -24.50 2.01
CA ALA A 62 -2.18 -25.11 2.47
C ALA A 62 -1.05 -25.04 1.43
N LYS A 63 -1.34 -25.33 0.15
CA LYS A 63 -0.35 -25.23 -0.94
C LYS A 63 0.19 -23.80 -1.10
N GLY A 64 -0.68 -22.79 -1.00
CA GLY A 64 -0.29 -21.37 -1.06
C GLY A 64 0.58 -20.97 0.13
N LEU A 65 0.24 -21.42 1.35
CA LEU A 65 1.04 -21.18 2.56
C LEU A 65 2.44 -21.78 2.44
N ARG A 66 2.56 -22.99 1.92
CA ARG A 66 3.85 -23.65 1.66
C ARG A 66 4.68 -22.90 0.61
N GLY A 67 4.04 -22.43 -0.46
CA GLY A 67 4.74 -21.76 -1.55
C GLY A 67 5.16 -20.33 -1.22
N ILE A 68 4.30 -19.55 -0.56
CA ILE A 68 4.52 -18.12 -0.31
C ILE A 68 5.18 -17.88 1.05
N PHE A 69 4.74 -18.61 2.06
CA PHE A 69 5.16 -18.45 3.45
C PHE A 69 5.87 -19.69 4.01
N GLY A 70 6.58 -20.45 3.16
CA GLY A 70 7.21 -21.73 3.54
C GLY A 70 8.10 -21.67 4.77
N LYS A 71 8.76 -20.52 5.02
CA LYS A 71 9.53 -20.27 6.25
C LYS A 71 8.67 -20.42 7.53
N TYR A 72 7.42 -19.99 7.47
CA TYR A 72 6.48 -20.01 8.61
C TYR A 72 5.62 -21.29 8.62
N PHE A 73 5.53 -21.99 7.50
CA PHE A 73 4.78 -23.22 7.31
C PHE A 73 5.69 -24.31 6.73
N PRO A 74 6.66 -24.83 7.51
CA PRO A 74 7.67 -25.78 7.02
C PRO A 74 7.12 -27.19 6.72
N THR A 75 5.90 -27.52 7.15
CA THR A 75 5.26 -28.85 6.90
C THR A 75 3.84 -28.69 6.37
N ASP A 76 3.38 -29.70 5.61
CA ASP A 76 2.02 -29.72 5.09
C ASP A 76 0.96 -29.82 6.21
N ALA A 77 1.26 -30.57 7.27
CA ALA A 77 0.39 -30.67 8.42
C ALA A 77 0.13 -29.32 9.07
N LEU A 78 1.20 -28.52 9.28
CA LEU A 78 1.08 -27.18 9.83
C LEU A 78 0.33 -26.25 8.86
N ALA A 79 0.62 -26.29 7.57
CA ALA A 79 -0.07 -25.48 6.57
C ALA A 79 -1.57 -25.78 6.53
N ARG A 80 -1.97 -27.06 6.62
CA ARG A 80 -3.39 -27.47 6.68
C ARG A 80 -4.08 -26.98 7.96
N ALA A 81 -3.37 -26.93 9.09
CA ALA A 81 -3.92 -26.42 10.35
C ALA A 81 -4.24 -24.91 10.31
N TYR A 82 -3.66 -24.18 9.36
CA TYR A 82 -3.86 -22.73 9.19
C TYR A 82 -4.63 -22.36 7.92
N GLU A 83 -4.84 -23.28 7.00
CA GLU A 83 -5.47 -22.94 5.72
C GLU A 83 -6.84 -22.28 5.90
N ARG A 84 -7.12 -21.28 5.07
CA ARG A 84 -8.36 -20.49 5.09
C ARG A 84 -8.67 -19.81 6.44
N GLN A 85 -7.64 -19.59 7.27
CA GLN A 85 -7.75 -18.87 8.54
C GLN A 85 -6.88 -17.59 8.48
N PRO A 86 -7.30 -16.53 7.76
CA PRO A 86 -6.47 -15.37 7.47
C PRO A 86 -5.93 -14.67 8.72
N GLN A 87 -6.72 -14.64 9.80
CA GLN A 87 -6.29 -14.03 11.07
C GLN A 87 -5.13 -14.82 11.71
N LYS A 88 -5.23 -16.14 11.78
CA LYS A 88 -4.14 -16.97 12.31
C LYS A 88 -2.91 -16.91 11.42
N ILE A 89 -3.10 -16.91 10.10
CA ILE A 89 -2.00 -16.77 9.13
C ILE A 89 -1.23 -15.46 9.36
N ALA A 90 -1.95 -14.33 9.46
CA ALA A 90 -1.33 -13.04 9.74
C ALA A 90 -0.55 -13.05 11.06
N ASN A 91 -1.18 -13.54 12.14
CA ASN A 91 -0.57 -13.57 13.46
C ASN A 91 0.74 -14.37 13.45
N ARG A 92 0.77 -15.50 12.73
CA ARG A 92 1.98 -16.31 12.59
C ARG A 92 3.05 -15.67 11.71
N VAL A 93 2.68 -15.16 10.54
CA VAL A 93 3.62 -14.60 9.55
C VAL A 93 4.28 -13.32 10.06
N TYR A 94 3.53 -12.52 10.81
CA TYR A 94 3.99 -11.21 11.30
C TYR A 94 4.37 -11.20 12.79
N ALA A 95 4.34 -12.35 13.48
CA ALA A 95 4.77 -12.47 14.87
C ALA A 95 6.22 -12.01 15.06
N ASN A 96 6.49 -11.27 16.12
CA ASN A 96 7.83 -10.80 16.51
C ASN A 96 8.56 -10.01 15.42
N ARG A 97 7.79 -9.34 14.53
CA ARG A 97 8.33 -8.55 13.42
C ARG A 97 7.73 -7.15 13.42
N MET A 98 8.52 -6.17 12.98
CA MET A 98 8.06 -4.78 12.78
C MET A 98 7.36 -4.19 14.03
N GLY A 99 7.79 -4.61 15.22
CA GLY A 99 7.22 -4.19 16.49
C GLY A 99 5.96 -4.91 16.94
N ASN A 100 5.48 -5.90 16.18
CA ASN A 100 4.39 -6.78 16.64
C ASN A 100 4.88 -7.71 17.75
N GLY A 101 3.99 -8.07 18.66
CA GLY A 101 4.21 -9.13 19.63
C GLY A 101 4.21 -10.53 18.98
N ASP A 102 4.16 -11.56 19.83
CA ASP A 102 4.09 -12.95 19.40
C ASP A 102 2.76 -13.30 18.67
N GLU A 103 2.64 -14.55 18.25
CA GLU A 103 1.45 -15.04 17.54
C GLU A 103 0.16 -14.89 18.37
N ALA A 104 0.26 -15.06 19.70
CA ALA A 104 -0.88 -14.97 20.62
C ALA A 104 -1.37 -13.55 20.83
N SER A 105 -0.53 -12.56 20.62
CA SER A 105 -0.87 -11.13 20.77
C SER A 105 -1.95 -10.65 19.82
N GLY A 106 -2.18 -11.32 18.69
CA GLY A 106 -3.10 -10.88 17.65
C GLY A 106 -2.61 -9.68 16.82
N GLU A 107 -1.45 -9.12 17.13
CA GLU A 107 -0.94 -7.90 16.50
C GLU A 107 -0.54 -8.12 15.04
N GLY A 108 -0.20 -9.35 14.63
CA GLY A 108 0.03 -9.67 13.23
C GLY A 108 -1.18 -9.41 12.34
N TRP A 109 -2.37 -9.77 12.80
CA TRP A 109 -3.63 -9.44 12.12
C TRP A 109 -4.02 -7.99 12.29
N LEU A 110 -3.87 -7.44 13.50
CA LEU A 110 -4.24 -6.06 13.80
C LEU A 110 -3.48 -5.07 12.90
N PHE A 111 -2.18 -5.28 12.69
CA PHE A 111 -1.30 -4.43 11.89
C PHE A 111 -0.88 -5.05 10.55
N ARG A 112 -1.76 -5.90 9.94
CA ARG A 112 -1.56 -6.44 8.59
C ARG A 112 -1.52 -5.34 7.53
N GLY A 113 -1.09 -5.66 6.33
CA GLY A 113 -0.96 -4.71 5.21
C GLY A 113 -2.26 -3.99 4.87
N ARG A 114 -2.22 -2.64 4.86
CA ARG A 114 -3.34 -1.77 4.50
C ARG A 114 -2.87 -0.53 3.75
N GLY A 115 -3.80 0.10 3.03
CA GLY A 115 -3.55 1.33 2.28
C GLY A 115 -3.01 1.08 0.88
N ALA A 116 -2.80 2.17 0.14
CA ALA A 116 -2.43 2.10 -1.27
C ALA A 116 -1.01 1.56 -1.52
N LEU A 117 -0.13 1.57 -0.50
CA LEU A 117 1.22 0.97 -0.51
C LEU A 117 1.44 -0.03 0.61
N GLN A 118 0.38 -0.68 1.09
CA GLN A 118 0.45 -1.81 2.03
C GLN A 118 1.28 -1.53 3.30
N LEU A 119 0.93 -0.45 4.04
CA LEU A 119 1.48 -0.17 5.36
C LEU A 119 1.31 -1.38 6.27
N THR A 120 2.41 -1.92 6.81
CA THR A 120 2.42 -3.18 7.58
C THR A 120 3.27 -3.05 8.84
N GLY A 121 2.81 -3.62 9.95
CA GLY A 121 3.54 -3.75 11.21
C GLY A 121 3.35 -2.57 12.18
N LYS A 122 3.27 -2.90 13.47
CA LYS A 122 2.95 -1.97 14.57
C LYS A 122 3.80 -0.71 14.58
N ASN A 123 5.12 -0.83 14.37
CA ASN A 123 6.01 0.34 14.38
C ASN A 123 5.68 1.31 13.23
N ASN A 124 5.41 0.80 12.03
CA ASN A 124 5.03 1.65 10.90
C ASN A 124 3.67 2.32 11.12
N PHE A 125 2.69 1.60 11.69
CA PHE A 125 1.40 2.19 12.07
C PHE A 125 1.56 3.28 13.13
N LYS A 126 2.44 3.07 14.13
CA LYS A 126 2.75 4.08 15.17
C LYS A 126 3.38 5.34 14.57
N GLU A 127 4.37 5.18 13.70
CA GLU A 127 5.00 6.32 13.02
C GLU A 127 4.01 7.06 12.10
N PHE A 128 3.19 6.33 11.35
CA PHE A 128 2.16 6.91 10.51
C PHE A 128 1.09 7.64 11.34
N SER A 129 0.62 7.04 12.43
CA SER A 129 -0.32 7.67 13.39
C SER A 129 0.19 9.01 13.88
N ALA A 130 1.48 9.10 14.24
CA ALA A 130 2.12 10.35 14.64
C ALA A 130 2.21 11.36 13.48
N TYR A 131 2.55 10.91 12.28
CA TYR A 131 2.65 11.75 11.07
C TYR A 131 1.33 12.43 10.72
N VAL A 132 0.21 11.72 10.83
CA VAL A 132 -1.12 12.29 10.54
C VAL A 132 -1.81 12.89 11.77
N ASN A 133 -1.17 12.84 12.94
CA ASN A 133 -1.73 13.25 14.23
C ASN A 133 -3.10 12.58 14.52
N ARG A 134 -3.18 11.27 14.30
CA ARG A 134 -4.40 10.45 14.47
C ARG A 134 -4.08 9.22 15.33
N PRO A 135 -4.09 9.36 16.67
CA PRO A 135 -3.78 8.25 17.59
C PRO A 135 -4.76 7.09 17.49
N ASP A 136 -5.98 7.32 17.02
CA ASP A 136 -7.01 6.32 16.78
C ASP A 136 -6.63 5.29 15.69
N VAL A 137 -5.66 5.59 14.83
CA VAL A 137 -5.07 4.61 13.88
C VAL A 137 -4.51 3.38 14.60
N MET A 138 -4.02 3.54 15.83
CA MET A 138 -3.45 2.42 16.59
C MET A 138 -4.52 1.46 17.15
N THR A 139 -5.71 1.96 17.43
CA THR A 139 -6.84 1.18 17.94
C THR A 139 -7.80 0.75 16.83
N ASN A 140 -7.83 1.48 15.71
CA ASN A 140 -8.60 1.18 14.50
C ASN A 140 -7.73 1.28 13.25
N PRO A 141 -6.82 0.31 12.99
CA PRO A 141 -5.95 0.34 11.82
C PRO A 141 -6.70 0.25 10.48
N ASP A 142 -7.98 -0.11 10.46
CA ASP A 142 -8.79 -0.16 9.23
C ASP A 142 -9.04 1.23 8.62
N LEU A 143 -8.82 2.31 9.38
CA LEU A 143 -8.76 3.68 8.84
C LEU A 143 -7.75 3.80 7.69
N VAL A 144 -6.66 3.05 7.74
CA VAL A 144 -5.63 3.02 6.68
C VAL A 144 -6.10 2.32 5.42
N ALA A 145 -7.07 1.40 5.50
CA ALA A 145 -7.72 0.83 4.32
C ALA A 145 -8.86 1.72 3.80
N GLY A 146 -9.28 2.71 4.57
CA GLY A 146 -10.38 3.62 4.32
C GLY A 146 -9.95 5.05 4.01
N GLU A 147 -10.26 5.95 4.93
CA GLU A 147 -10.10 7.40 4.77
C GLU A 147 -8.65 7.89 4.72
N LEU A 148 -7.70 7.13 5.29
CA LEU A 148 -6.27 7.46 5.36
C LEU A 148 -5.42 6.66 4.36
N CYS A 149 -6.07 6.07 3.36
CA CYS A 149 -5.44 5.15 2.42
C CYS A 149 -4.31 5.80 1.61
N PHE A 150 -4.55 6.99 1.10
CA PHE A 150 -3.56 7.73 0.31
C PHE A 150 -2.56 8.48 1.19
N GLU A 151 -2.99 8.94 2.36
CA GLU A 151 -2.12 9.57 3.36
C GLU A 151 -1.03 8.61 3.83
N SER A 152 -1.34 7.32 3.97
CA SER A 152 -0.33 6.31 4.32
C SER A 152 0.72 6.13 3.21
N ALA A 153 0.32 6.28 1.95
CA ALA A 153 1.23 6.27 0.83
C ALA A 153 2.08 7.55 0.74
N LEU A 154 1.51 8.72 1.04
CA LEU A 154 2.25 9.99 1.13
C LEU A 154 3.32 9.90 2.22
N TRP A 155 2.96 9.41 3.41
CA TRP A 155 3.91 9.16 4.49
C TRP A 155 5.05 8.23 4.04
N PHE A 156 4.75 7.16 3.30
CA PHE A 156 5.78 6.26 2.78
C PHE A 156 6.73 6.97 1.82
N PHE A 157 6.22 7.84 0.95
CA PHE A 157 7.03 8.65 0.04
C PHE A 157 7.93 9.64 0.79
N ASP A 158 7.40 10.31 1.82
CA ASP A 158 8.16 11.25 2.66
C ASP A 158 9.24 10.52 3.46
N LYS A 159 8.87 9.46 4.18
CA LYS A 159 9.79 8.64 4.99
C LYS A 159 10.97 8.10 4.17
N ASN A 160 10.71 7.67 2.96
CA ASN A 160 11.73 7.07 2.08
C ASN A 160 12.37 8.09 1.10
N LYS A 161 12.06 9.40 1.23
CA LYS A 161 12.58 10.49 0.40
C LYS A 161 12.37 10.27 -1.11
N LEU A 162 11.23 9.69 -1.49
CA LEU A 162 10.97 9.28 -2.88
C LEU A 162 10.62 10.44 -3.81
N TRP A 163 10.24 11.59 -3.27
CA TRP A 163 9.90 12.76 -4.08
C TRP A 163 11.05 13.26 -4.94
N SER A 164 12.29 13.17 -4.44
CA SER A 164 13.48 13.54 -5.21
C SER A 164 13.68 12.69 -6.48
N ILE A 165 13.15 11.46 -6.49
CA ILE A 165 13.14 10.61 -7.69
C ILE A 165 12.06 11.09 -8.66
N CYS A 166 10.88 11.42 -8.16
CA CYS A 166 9.78 11.95 -8.97
C CYS A 166 10.14 13.28 -9.65
N ASP A 167 10.90 14.12 -8.96
CA ASP A 167 11.34 15.43 -9.44
C ASP A 167 12.34 15.34 -10.60
N LYS A 168 12.94 14.15 -10.87
CA LYS A 168 13.78 13.91 -12.05
C LYS A 168 12.97 13.88 -13.37
N GLY A 169 11.63 13.98 -13.29
CA GLY A 169 10.73 13.99 -14.45
C GLY A 169 10.22 12.61 -14.87
N ILE A 170 9.42 12.60 -15.93
CA ILE A 170 8.76 11.38 -16.46
C ILE A 170 9.69 10.70 -17.47
N ASN A 171 10.69 9.99 -16.98
CA ASN A 171 11.66 9.25 -17.80
C ASN A 171 11.87 7.82 -17.27
N GLU A 172 12.47 6.97 -18.10
CA GLU A 172 12.65 5.54 -17.80
C GLU A 172 13.48 5.29 -16.54
N THR A 173 14.52 6.10 -16.32
CA THR A 173 15.41 5.97 -15.16
C THR A 173 14.65 6.26 -13.87
N ALA A 174 13.92 7.38 -13.81
CA ALA A 174 13.12 7.76 -12.64
C ALA A 174 12.01 6.75 -12.35
N ILE A 175 11.29 6.29 -13.39
CA ILE A 175 10.23 5.29 -13.24
C ILE A 175 10.78 3.99 -12.67
N ARG A 176 11.89 3.47 -13.23
CA ARG A 176 12.53 2.23 -12.76
C ARG A 176 13.05 2.38 -11.34
N GLU A 177 13.78 3.48 -11.05
CA GLU A 177 14.33 3.74 -9.72
C GLU A 177 13.22 3.78 -8.66
N LEU A 178 12.16 4.55 -8.89
CA LEU A 178 11.02 4.63 -7.98
C LEU A 178 10.34 3.27 -7.79
N SER A 179 10.09 2.56 -8.90
CA SER A 179 9.49 1.22 -8.86
C SER A 179 10.32 0.25 -8.03
N SER A 180 11.66 0.28 -8.19
CA SER A 180 12.59 -0.55 -7.44
C SER A 180 12.58 -0.24 -5.95
N ARG A 181 12.50 1.04 -5.58
CA ARG A 181 12.43 1.48 -4.18
C ARG A 181 11.13 1.06 -3.50
N ILE A 182 10.01 1.12 -4.21
CA ILE A 182 8.69 0.73 -3.67
C ILE A 182 8.58 -0.81 -3.60
N ASN A 183 8.98 -1.51 -4.66
CA ASN A 183 8.88 -2.97 -4.72
C ASN A 183 9.94 -3.71 -3.89
N GLY A 184 11.04 -3.03 -3.52
CA GLY A 184 12.16 -3.62 -2.77
C GLY A 184 13.05 -4.53 -3.63
N SER A 185 12.96 -4.48 -4.97
CA SER A 185 13.72 -5.31 -5.90
C SER A 185 14.39 -4.48 -7.00
N LYS A 186 15.62 -4.84 -7.39
CA LYS A 186 16.29 -4.23 -8.56
C LYS A 186 15.53 -4.49 -9.86
N ASN A 187 14.76 -5.59 -9.91
CA ASN A 187 13.84 -5.93 -11.00
C ASN A 187 12.41 -5.87 -10.47
N PRO A 188 11.80 -4.68 -10.41
CA PRO A 188 10.47 -4.51 -9.80
C PRO A 188 9.40 -5.21 -10.61
N HIS A 189 8.51 -5.91 -9.93
CA HIS A 189 7.35 -6.52 -10.55
C HIS A 189 6.44 -5.46 -11.18
N GLY A 190 5.89 -5.77 -12.37
CA GLY A 190 4.95 -4.91 -13.07
C GLY A 190 5.54 -3.59 -13.56
N LEU A 191 6.85 -3.53 -13.87
CA LEU A 191 7.50 -2.31 -14.33
C LEU A 191 6.82 -1.71 -15.57
N ASP A 192 6.36 -2.53 -16.51
CA ASP A 192 5.69 -2.04 -17.72
C ASP A 192 4.33 -1.39 -17.41
N ASP A 193 3.56 -1.97 -16.50
CA ASP A 193 2.29 -1.39 -16.05
C ASP A 193 2.53 -0.06 -15.31
N ARG A 194 3.53 0.01 -14.42
CA ARG A 194 3.92 1.25 -13.73
C ARG A 194 4.35 2.34 -14.71
N ARG A 195 5.14 1.97 -15.72
CA ARG A 195 5.59 2.87 -16.81
C ARG A 195 4.42 3.41 -17.61
N MET A 196 3.54 2.52 -18.08
CA MET A 196 2.35 2.88 -18.85
C MET A 196 1.45 3.84 -18.06
N LYS A 197 1.19 3.53 -16.79
CA LYS A 197 0.37 4.39 -15.91
C LYS A 197 1.05 5.75 -15.67
N THR A 198 2.33 5.79 -15.38
CA THR A 198 3.05 7.05 -15.12
C THR A 198 2.98 7.97 -16.34
N LYS A 199 3.28 7.45 -17.54
CA LYS A 199 3.20 8.22 -18.80
C LYS A 199 1.76 8.68 -19.08
N LYS A 200 0.78 7.79 -18.93
CA LYS A 200 -0.64 8.12 -19.11
C LYS A 200 -1.10 9.20 -18.13
N TYR A 201 -0.76 9.09 -16.86
CA TYR A 201 -1.20 10.08 -15.86
C TYR A 201 -0.51 11.44 -16.05
N ALA A 202 0.73 11.44 -16.55
CA ALA A 202 1.39 12.69 -16.92
C ALA A 202 0.66 13.45 -18.06
N THR A 203 0.01 12.74 -18.99
CA THR A 203 -0.81 13.40 -20.03
C THR A 203 -2.14 13.95 -19.52
N TRP A 204 -2.55 13.58 -18.31
CA TRP A 204 -3.78 14.06 -17.70
C TRP A 204 -3.59 15.31 -16.83
N LEU A 205 -2.37 15.63 -16.46
CA LEU A 205 -1.96 16.75 -15.59
C LEU A 205 -1.51 17.97 -16.39
#